data_75d1975c6bda9123ac4faf385ea80eea
#
_entry.id   75d1975c6bda9123ac4faf385ea80eea
#
_cell.length_a   1.000
_cell.length_b   1.000
_cell.length_c   1.000
_cell.angle_alpha   90.00
_cell.angle_beta   90.00
_cell.angle_gamma   90.00
#
_symmetry.space_group_name_H-M   'P 1'
#
loop_
_entity.id
_entity.type
_entity.pdbx_description
1 polymer ?
#
loop_
_entity_poly.entity_id
_entity_poly.type
_entity_poly.pdbx_seq_one_letter_code
_entity_poly.pdbx_strand_id
1 'polypeptide(L)'
;LRKVNQRESEARGELPGREVVTPLGAFQLIENRYALDFVHGPLPLADLLTRQPATAALLARDESLAQADLRALAFLDTETTGLAGGAGTLVFLVGVGTFADDGFVLRQYFLRDPGEEQAMLTTLVADLAPRAGWVTFKGRAFDLPLLEGRLVMNRMRGGLGQRPHLDLLMPARRLYRGRLESCSLGHIERQVFNIIREQDDVPGELIPQLYLDYLRTGD
;
A
#
# COMPACT_ATOMS: atom_id res chain seq x y z
N LEU A 1 18.84 29.23 13.34
CA LEU A 1 17.80 28.27 12.94
C LEU A 1 18.09 27.57 11.60
N ARG A 2 18.77 28.22 10.63
CA ARG A 2 19.09 27.60 9.31
C ARG A 2 20.31 26.65 9.32
N LYS A 3 21.16 26.69 10.34
CA LYS A 3 22.37 25.85 10.43
C LYS A 3 22.16 24.51 11.13
N VAL A 4 21.03 24.33 11.84
CA VAL A 4 20.71 23.06 12.52
C VAL A 4 20.20 22.04 11.52
N ASN A 5 19.36 22.44 10.57
CA ASN A 5 18.78 21.53 9.57
C ASN A 5 19.77 20.93 8.55
N GLN A 6 20.92 21.59 8.31
CA GLN A 6 21.90 21.04 7.37
C GLN A 6 22.77 19.92 7.97
N ARG A 7 23.01 19.94 9.30
CA ARG A 7 23.79 18.89 9.96
C ARG A 7 22.99 17.61 10.25
N GLU A 8 21.66 17.71 10.34
CA GLU A 8 20.77 16.54 10.52
C GLU A 8 20.53 15.78 9.21
N SER A 9 20.66 16.45 8.04
CA SER A 9 20.52 15.84 6.72
C SER A 9 21.71 14.95 6.31
N GLU A 10 22.89 15.20 6.88
CA GLU A 10 24.12 14.47 6.52
C GLU A 10 24.31 13.16 7.32
N ALA A 11 23.47 12.90 8.33
CA ALA A 11 23.58 11.74 9.22
C ALA A 11 22.56 10.62 8.90
N ARG A 12 21.58 10.84 8.02
CA ARG A 12 20.62 9.81 7.61
C ARG A 12 21.22 8.96 6.51
N GLY A 13 21.27 7.64 6.71
CA GLY A 13 21.66 6.68 5.68
C GLY A 13 20.91 6.94 4.36
N GLU A 14 21.55 6.63 3.23
CA GLU A 14 20.97 6.86 1.91
C GLU A 14 19.76 5.93 1.69
N LEU A 15 18.54 6.47 1.78
CA LEU A 15 17.33 5.72 1.57
C LEU A 15 17.18 5.34 0.07
N PRO A 16 16.66 4.15 -0.24
CA PRO A 16 16.39 3.77 -1.62
C PRO A 16 15.37 4.70 -2.28
N GLY A 17 15.43 4.78 -3.62
CA GLY A 17 14.49 5.57 -4.39
C GLY A 17 14.95 7.02 -4.62
N ARG A 18 14.00 7.95 -4.66
CA ARG A 18 14.28 9.37 -4.92
C ARG A 18 13.44 10.29 -4.05
N GLU A 19 13.96 11.46 -3.78
CA GLU A 19 13.17 12.54 -3.19
C GLU A 19 12.21 13.12 -4.24
N VAL A 20 10.95 13.30 -3.85
CA VAL A 20 9.95 14.02 -4.63
C VAL A 20 9.70 15.35 -3.96
N VAL A 21 10.05 16.44 -4.65
CA VAL A 21 9.85 17.80 -4.18
C VAL A 21 8.55 18.37 -4.75
N THR A 22 7.71 18.91 -3.87
CA THR A 22 6.44 19.55 -4.22
C THR A 22 6.38 20.96 -3.62
N PRO A 23 5.42 21.80 -4.01
CA PRO A 23 5.21 23.09 -3.34
C PRO A 23 4.85 22.99 -1.85
N LEU A 24 4.43 21.79 -1.38
CA LEU A 24 4.01 21.52 -0.01
C LEU A 24 5.09 20.84 0.83
N GLY A 25 6.28 20.61 0.29
CA GLY A 25 7.38 19.93 0.91
C GLY A 25 7.93 18.79 0.04
N ALA A 26 8.70 17.91 0.65
CA ALA A 26 9.29 16.77 -0.05
C ALA A 26 8.96 15.47 0.71
N PHE A 27 9.09 14.33 0.04
CA PHE A 27 8.98 13.00 0.63
C PHE A 27 9.81 12.01 -0.18
N GLN A 28 10.00 10.78 0.34
CA GLN A 28 10.74 9.73 -0.36
C GLN A 28 9.80 8.84 -1.18
N LEU A 29 10.14 8.59 -2.44
CA LEU A 29 9.43 7.68 -3.33
C LEU A 29 10.37 6.58 -3.83
N ILE A 30 9.96 5.34 -3.59
CA ILE A 30 10.63 4.16 -4.11
C ILE A 30 9.75 3.59 -5.22
N GLU A 31 10.31 3.35 -6.39
CA GLU A 31 9.58 2.79 -7.53
C GLU A 31 10.30 1.54 -8.04
N ASN A 32 9.57 0.43 -8.11
CA ASN A 32 10.03 -0.81 -8.70
C ASN A 32 9.13 -1.18 -9.88
N ARG A 33 9.72 -1.71 -10.94
CA ARG A 33 9.02 -2.13 -12.15
C ARG A 33 9.24 -3.62 -12.37
N TYR A 34 8.16 -4.31 -12.68
CA TYR A 34 8.13 -5.75 -12.95
C TYR A 34 7.55 -5.97 -14.34
N ALA A 35 8.19 -6.80 -15.14
CA ALA A 35 7.63 -7.22 -16.43
C ALA A 35 6.31 -8.02 -16.21
N LEU A 36 5.43 -8.07 -17.19
CA LEU A 36 4.16 -8.79 -17.06
C LEU A 36 4.34 -10.30 -16.87
N ASP A 37 5.44 -10.85 -17.38
CA ASP A 37 5.82 -12.27 -17.22
C ASP A 37 6.54 -12.55 -15.88
N PHE A 38 6.79 -11.52 -15.06
CA PHE A 38 7.35 -11.71 -13.73
C PHE A 38 6.48 -12.66 -12.92
N VAL A 39 7.10 -13.74 -12.45
CA VAL A 39 6.41 -14.79 -11.68
C VAL A 39 6.56 -14.53 -10.20
N HIS A 40 5.43 -14.39 -9.52
CA HIS A 40 5.36 -14.35 -8.06
C HIS A 40 4.56 -15.55 -7.54
N GLY A 41 5.23 -16.45 -6.86
CA GLY A 41 4.64 -17.76 -6.55
C GLY A 41 4.40 -18.59 -7.81
N PRO A 42 3.19 -19.18 -7.99
CA PRO A 42 2.91 -20.08 -9.11
C PRO A 42 2.46 -19.36 -10.39
N LEU A 43 2.22 -18.06 -10.37
CA LEU A 43 1.56 -17.35 -11.46
C LEU A 43 2.33 -16.10 -11.90
N PRO A 44 2.38 -15.80 -13.21
CA PRO A 44 2.87 -14.52 -13.68
C PRO A 44 1.86 -13.40 -13.41
N LEU A 45 2.34 -12.17 -13.29
CA LEU A 45 1.49 -10.99 -13.05
C LEU A 45 0.44 -10.80 -14.17
N ALA A 46 0.79 -11.13 -15.41
CA ALA A 46 -0.11 -11.05 -16.56
C ALA A 46 -1.38 -11.89 -16.40
N ASP A 47 -1.34 -12.96 -15.62
CA ASP A 47 -2.50 -13.86 -15.44
C ASP A 47 -3.71 -13.14 -14.88
N LEU A 48 -3.53 -12.13 -14.03
CA LEU A 48 -4.63 -11.33 -13.52
C LEU A 48 -5.39 -10.62 -14.66
N LEU A 49 -4.68 -10.13 -15.67
CA LEU A 49 -5.25 -9.39 -16.79
C LEU A 49 -6.10 -10.26 -17.74
N THR A 50 -5.98 -11.58 -17.60
CA THR A 50 -6.81 -12.54 -18.35
C THR A 50 -8.12 -12.88 -17.63
N ARG A 51 -8.26 -12.46 -16.37
CA ARG A 51 -9.44 -12.77 -15.55
C ARG A 51 -10.60 -11.86 -15.89
N GLN A 52 -11.81 -12.43 -15.80
CA GLN A 52 -13.02 -11.65 -16.04
C GLN A 52 -13.37 -10.80 -14.81
N PRO A 53 -13.73 -9.52 -14.98
CA PRO A 53 -14.17 -8.65 -13.89
C PRO A 53 -15.34 -9.22 -13.08
N ALA A 54 -16.25 -9.96 -13.70
CA ALA A 54 -17.35 -10.65 -13.03
C ALA A 54 -16.86 -11.61 -11.92
N THR A 55 -15.67 -12.20 -12.06
CA THR A 55 -15.07 -13.02 -10.99
C THR A 55 -14.72 -12.17 -9.78
N ALA A 56 -14.14 -10.98 -9.99
CA ALA A 56 -13.85 -10.05 -8.90
C ALA A 56 -15.14 -9.57 -8.21
N ALA A 57 -16.18 -9.24 -8.97
CA ALA A 57 -17.49 -8.87 -8.45
C ALA A 57 -18.11 -9.96 -7.56
N LEU A 58 -18.07 -11.21 -8.02
CA LEU A 58 -18.54 -12.37 -7.26
C LEU A 58 -17.75 -12.57 -5.97
N LEU A 59 -16.42 -12.48 -6.06
CA LEU A 59 -15.53 -12.63 -4.90
C LEU A 59 -15.72 -11.52 -3.89
N ALA A 60 -15.85 -10.28 -4.32
CA ALA A 60 -16.06 -9.12 -3.46
C ALA A 60 -17.51 -9.02 -2.94
N ARG A 61 -18.48 -9.63 -3.63
CA ARG A 61 -19.93 -9.36 -3.51
C ARG A 61 -20.24 -7.89 -3.77
N ASP A 62 -19.63 -7.34 -4.80
CA ASP A 62 -19.74 -5.95 -5.21
C ASP A 62 -19.89 -5.89 -6.74
N GLU A 63 -21.13 -5.68 -7.19
CA GLU A 63 -21.49 -5.64 -8.62
C GLU A 63 -20.79 -4.50 -9.37
N SER A 64 -20.34 -3.46 -8.67
CA SER A 64 -19.60 -2.36 -9.30
C SER A 64 -18.28 -2.81 -9.92
N LEU A 65 -17.73 -3.94 -9.46
CA LEU A 65 -16.53 -4.56 -10.03
C LEU A 65 -16.80 -5.34 -11.32
N ALA A 66 -18.06 -5.68 -11.64
CA ALA A 66 -18.37 -6.53 -12.79
C ALA A 66 -18.01 -5.90 -14.15
N GLN A 67 -17.94 -4.57 -14.19
CA GLN A 67 -17.58 -3.78 -15.37
C GLN A 67 -16.24 -3.06 -15.19
N ALA A 68 -15.52 -3.30 -14.08
CA ALA A 68 -14.26 -2.65 -13.82
C ALA A 68 -13.16 -3.20 -14.74
N ASP A 69 -12.36 -2.32 -15.31
CA ASP A 69 -11.11 -2.72 -15.93
C ASP A 69 -10.11 -3.12 -14.83
N LEU A 70 -9.77 -4.42 -14.75
CA LEU A 70 -8.82 -4.92 -13.74
C LEU A 70 -7.44 -4.27 -13.86
N ARG A 71 -7.06 -3.84 -15.06
CA ARG A 71 -5.82 -3.09 -15.32
C ARG A 71 -5.86 -1.69 -14.69
N ALA A 72 -7.04 -1.11 -14.56
CA ALA A 72 -7.23 0.21 -13.97
C ALA A 72 -7.38 0.20 -12.44
N LEU A 73 -7.37 -0.97 -11.79
CA LEU A 73 -7.37 -1.07 -10.33
C LEU A 73 -5.98 -0.73 -9.76
N ALA A 74 -5.94 -0.15 -8.56
CA ALA A 74 -4.74 0.00 -7.77
C ALA A 74 -4.73 -0.99 -6.59
N PHE A 75 -3.59 -1.62 -6.37
CA PHE A 75 -3.32 -2.46 -5.21
C PHE A 75 -2.76 -1.57 -4.11
N LEU A 76 -3.39 -1.58 -2.94
CA LEU A 76 -3.03 -0.69 -1.83
C LEU A 76 -2.71 -1.49 -0.57
N ASP A 77 -1.65 -1.04 0.10
CA ASP A 77 -1.25 -1.51 1.42
C ASP A 77 -0.61 -0.36 2.20
N THR A 78 -0.68 -0.37 3.53
CA THR A 78 -0.16 0.72 4.36
C THR A 78 0.57 0.22 5.59
N GLU A 79 1.64 0.96 5.98
CA GLU A 79 2.29 0.80 7.27
C GLU A 79 2.05 2.05 8.14
N THR A 80 1.80 1.80 9.41
CA THR A 80 1.32 2.84 10.34
C THR A 80 2.05 2.81 11.67
N THR A 81 2.03 3.93 12.38
CA THR A 81 2.64 4.02 13.72
C THR A 81 1.84 3.32 14.83
N GLY A 82 0.69 2.73 14.52
CA GLY A 82 -0.13 2.03 15.50
C GLY A 82 -1.23 1.19 14.88
N LEU A 83 -1.55 0.07 15.52
CA LEU A 83 -2.53 -0.91 15.05
C LEU A 83 -3.98 -0.57 15.45
N ALA A 84 -4.19 0.32 16.42
CA ALA A 84 -5.50 0.57 17.00
C ALA A 84 -6.36 1.57 16.19
N GLY A 85 -5.76 2.25 15.21
CA GLY A 85 -6.44 3.36 14.52
C GLY A 85 -6.73 4.52 15.48
N GLY A 86 -6.87 5.71 14.97
CA GLY A 86 -7.17 6.91 15.75
C GLY A 86 -6.47 8.14 15.17
N ALA A 87 -6.88 9.32 15.60
CA ALA A 87 -6.37 10.59 15.06
C ALA A 87 -4.85 10.76 15.19
N GLY A 88 -4.20 10.06 16.13
CA GLY A 88 -2.76 10.09 16.33
C GLY A 88 -1.97 9.07 15.48
N THR A 89 -2.64 8.15 14.78
CA THR A 89 -1.97 7.14 13.94
C THR A 89 -1.51 7.79 12.63
N LEU A 90 -0.20 7.78 12.40
CA LEU A 90 0.40 8.25 11.15
C LEU A 90 0.50 7.07 10.17
N VAL A 91 0.14 7.29 8.91
CA VAL A 91 0.45 6.38 7.81
C VAL A 91 1.78 6.82 7.21
N PHE A 92 2.85 6.11 7.51
CA PHE A 92 4.19 6.53 7.11
C PHE A 92 4.71 5.87 5.84
N LEU A 93 4.10 4.75 5.45
CA LEU A 93 4.40 4.09 4.18
C LEU A 93 3.08 3.69 3.49
N VAL A 94 2.96 4.05 2.22
CA VAL A 94 1.84 3.60 1.37
C VAL A 94 2.40 2.89 0.16
N GLY A 95 2.09 1.61 0.04
CA GLY A 95 2.38 0.81 -1.15
C GLY A 95 1.24 0.92 -2.16
N VAL A 96 1.56 1.28 -3.41
CA VAL A 96 0.62 1.36 -4.53
C VAL A 96 1.14 0.56 -5.70
N GLY A 97 0.50 -0.57 -5.98
CA GLY A 97 0.76 -1.36 -7.17
C GLY A 97 -0.22 -1.04 -8.29
N THR A 98 0.26 -0.87 -9.51
CA THR A 98 -0.59 -0.56 -10.68
C THR A 98 -0.05 -1.23 -11.93
N PHE A 99 -0.95 -1.69 -12.80
CA PHE A 99 -0.57 -2.10 -14.15
C PHE A 99 -0.32 -0.89 -15.04
N ALA A 100 0.78 -0.91 -15.76
CA ALA A 100 1.13 -0.02 -16.86
C ALA A 100 1.04 -0.80 -18.18
N ASP A 101 1.29 -0.14 -19.32
CA ASP A 101 1.18 -0.77 -20.63
C ASP A 101 2.17 -1.92 -20.80
N ASP A 102 3.38 -1.78 -20.24
CA ASP A 102 4.53 -2.66 -20.39
C ASP A 102 4.87 -3.48 -19.14
N GLY A 103 4.13 -3.33 -18.04
CA GLY A 103 4.46 -4.01 -16.81
C GLY A 103 3.59 -3.67 -15.62
N PHE A 104 4.09 -3.99 -14.46
CA PHE A 104 3.51 -3.65 -13.16
C PHE A 104 4.45 -2.72 -12.41
N VAL A 105 3.93 -1.62 -11.91
CA VAL A 105 4.70 -0.60 -11.17
C VAL A 105 4.27 -0.62 -9.72
N LEU A 106 5.22 -0.86 -8.82
CA LEU A 106 5.05 -0.74 -7.38
C LEU A 106 5.71 0.56 -6.93
N ARG A 107 4.92 1.45 -6.37
CA ARG A 107 5.37 2.69 -5.73
C ARG A 107 5.18 2.60 -4.25
N GLN A 108 6.20 3.01 -3.49
CA GLN A 108 6.17 3.13 -2.05
C GLN A 108 6.41 4.59 -1.69
N TYR A 109 5.39 5.22 -1.13
CA TYR A 109 5.40 6.60 -0.65
C TYR A 109 5.79 6.57 0.82
N PHE A 110 6.98 7.06 1.14
CA PHE A 110 7.56 6.95 2.47
C PHE A 110 7.78 8.32 3.11
N LEU A 111 7.35 8.47 4.35
CA LEU A 111 7.59 9.66 5.17
C LEU A 111 8.89 9.49 5.95
N ARG A 112 9.89 10.30 5.63
CA ARG A 112 11.12 10.43 6.41
C ARG A 112 10.89 11.25 7.68
N ASP A 113 9.86 12.11 7.65
CA ASP A 113 9.44 12.96 8.75
C ASP A 113 7.93 13.20 8.68
N PRO A 114 7.21 13.25 9.83
CA PRO A 114 5.77 13.52 9.83
C PRO A 114 5.37 14.84 9.14
N GLY A 115 6.26 15.83 9.08
CA GLY A 115 6.03 17.10 8.37
C GLY A 115 5.94 16.97 6.86
N GLU A 116 6.35 15.86 6.27
CA GLU A 116 6.26 15.56 4.83
C GLU A 116 4.87 15.05 4.41
N GLU A 117 3.98 14.78 5.35
CA GLU A 117 2.71 14.09 5.09
C GLU A 117 1.85 14.79 4.04
N GLN A 118 1.74 16.11 4.08
CA GLN A 118 0.91 16.84 3.12
C GLN A 118 1.43 16.72 1.69
N ALA A 119 2.74 16.76 1.50
CA ALA A 119 3.39 16.57 0.20
C ALA A 119 3.14 15.15 -0.34
N MET A 120 3.34 14.14 0.51
CA MET A 120 3.11 12.74 0.19
C MET A 120 1.65 12.48 -0.18
N LEU A 121 0.70 12.87 0.66
CA LEU A 121 -0.73 12.63 0.44
C LEU A 121 -1.25 13.33 -0.81
N THR A 122 -0.76 14.55 -1.11
CA THR A 122 -1.16 15.28 -2.32
C THR A 122 -0.73 14.52 -3.57
N THR A 123 0.50 14.01 -3.60
CA THR A 123 1.01 13.22 -4.72
C THR A 123 0.28 11.88 -4.82
N LEU A 124 0.08 11.20 -3.70
CA LEU A 124 -0.66 9.94 -3.63
C LEU A 124 -2.08 10.09 -4.20
N VAL A 125 -2.83 11.11 -3.79
CA VAL A 125 -4.19 11.35 -4.28
C VAL A 125 -4.20 11.62 -5.78
N ALA A 126 -3.23 12.38 -6.31
CA ALA A 126 -3.11 12.62 -7.75
C ALA A 126 -2.84 11.32 -8.53
N ASP A 127 -1.97 10.44 -8.01
CA ASP A 127 -1.65 9.15 -8.62
C ASP A 127 -2.81 8.13 -8.54
N LEU A 128 -3.62 8.24 -7.50
CA LEU A 128 -4.82 7.41 -7.32
C LEU A 128 -6.04 7.93 -8.10
N ALA A 129 -6.07 9.22 -8.47
CA ALA A 129 -7.21 9.83 -9.14
C ALA A 129 -7.70 9.10 -10.40
N PRO A 130 -6.84 8.63 -11.31
CA PRO A 130 -7.26 7.94 -12.53
C PRO A 130 -7.67 6.47 -12.30
N ARG A 131 -7.56 5.92 -11.08
CA ARG A 131 -7.80 4.50 -10.85
C ARG A 131 -9.30 4.19 -10.73
N ALA A 132 -9.72 3.06 -11.28
CA ALA A 132 -11.12 2.63 -11.29
C ALA A 132 -11.59 2.08 -9.93
N GLY A 133 -10.67 1.64 -9.08
CA GLY A 133 -10.97 1.05 -7.78
C GLY A 133 -9.74 0.46 -7.11
N TRP A 134 -9.97 -0.31 -6.05
CA TRP A 134 -8.93 -0.80 -5.16
C TRP A 134 -8.91 -2.32 -5.03
N VAL A 135 -7.72 -2.88 -4.88
CA VAL A 135 -7.47 -4.24 -4.40
C VAL A 135 -6.66 -4.12 -3.11
N THR A 136 -7.11 -4.73 -2.04
CA THR A 136 -6.42 -4.73 -0.75
C THR A 136 -6.53 -6.10 -0.08
N PHE A 137 -5.79 -6.28 1.02
CA PHE A 137 -6.01 -7.39 1.94
C PHE A 137 -6.34 -6.87 3.35
N LYS A 138 -7.63 -6.85 3.74
CA LYS A 138 -8.19 -6.23 4.96
C LYS A 138 -8.32 -4.71 4.89
N GLY A 139 -8.01 -4.08 3.77
CA GLY A 139 -7.93 -2.62 3.64
C GLY A 139 -9.25 -1.89 3.79
N ARG A 140 -10.39 -2.57 3.54
CA ARG A 140 -11.73 -1.98 3.77
C ARG A 140 -11.94 -1.58 5.23
N ALA A 141 -11.38 -2.34 6.16
CA ALA A 141 -11.52 -2.11 7.58
C ALA A 141 -10.31 -1.39 8.21
N PHE A 142 -9.20 -1.24 7.50
CA PHE A 142 -7.96 -0.72 8.03
C PHE A 142 -7.35 0.38 7.14
N ASP A 143 -6.77 0.04 6.02
CA ASP A 143 -5.96 0.96 5.19
C ASP A 143 -6.77 2.17 4.70
N LEU A 144 -7.95 1.93 4.09
CA LEU A 144 -8.75 3.01 3.53
C LEU A 144 -9.31 3.96 4.60
N PRO A 145 -9.89 3.50 5.72
CA PRO A 145 -10.32 4.41 6.79
C PRO A 145 -9.18 5.23 7.38
N LEU A 146 -7.98 4.66 7.52
CA LEU A 146 -6.81 5.39 7.99
C LEU A 146 -6.37 6.46 7.01
N LEU A 147 -6.23 6.12 5.72
CA LEU A 147 -5.89 7.09 4.67
C LEU A 147 -6.93 8.21 4.58
N GLU A 148 -8.23 7.89 4.61
CA GLU A 148 -9.31 8.88 4.64
C GLU A 148 -9.19 9.80 5.85
N GLY A 149 -8.92 9.26 7.03
CA GLY A 149 -8.69 10.03 8.25
C GLY A 149 -7.51 10.99 8.09
N ARG A 150 -6.39 10.54 7.50
CA ARG A 150 -5.21 11.38 7.24
C ARG A 150 -5.49 12.48 6.23
N LEU A 151 -6.24 12.17 5.16
CA LEU A 151 -6.68 13.18 4.19
C LEU A 151 -7.52 14.28 4.86
N VAL A 152 -8.51 13.90 5.67
CA VAL A 152 -9.34 14.86 6.41
C VAL A 152 -8.52 15.72 7.36
N MET A 153 -7.57 15.13 8.11
CA MET A 153 -6.69 15.88 9.01
C MET A 153 -5.81 16.90 8.26
N ASN A 154 -5.42 16.58 7.03
CA ASN A 154 -4.66 17.47 6.14
C ASN A 154 -5.58 18.40 5.32
N ARG A 155 -6.88 18.51 5.65
CA ARG A 155 -7.88 19.33 4.96
C ARG A 155 -8.02 19.02 3.46
N MET A 156 -7.73 17.78 3.10
CA MET A 156 -7.88 17.26 1.75
C MET A 156 -9.23 16.57 1.60
N ARG A 157 -9.75 16.52 0.37
CA ARG A 157 -10.95 15.74 0.09
C ARG A 157 -10.59 14.26 0.05
N GLY A 158 -11.34 13.46 0.78
CA GLY A 158 -11.32 12.01 0.71
C GLY A 158 -12.15 11.49 -0.47
N GLY A 159 -12.68 10.27 -0.34
CA GLY A 159 -13.51 9.63 -1.34
C GLY A 159 -12.94 8.31 -1.84
N LEU A 160 -11.89 7.83 -1.20
CA LEU A 160 -11.32 6.51 -1.51
C LEU A 160 -12.35 5.39 -1.27
N GLY A 161 -13.15 5.51 -0.21
CA GLY A 161 -14.17 4.52 0.14
C GLY A 161 -15.36 4.45 -0.82
N GLN A 162 -15.50 5.37 -1.77
CA GLN A 162 -16.62 5.42 -2.71
C GLN A 162 -16.40 4.64 -4.01
N ARG A 163 -15.19 4.15 -4.24
CA ARG A 163 -14.83 3.41 -5.45
C ARG A 163 -15.01 1.90 -5.27
N PRO A 164 -15.18 1.16 -6.38
CA PRO A 164 -15.17 -0.30 -6.37
C PRO A 164 -13.98 -0.86 -5.60
N HIS A 165 -14.23 -1.85 -4.72
CA HIS A 165 -13.20 -2.33 -3.82
C HIS A 165 -13.21 -3.84 -3.65
N LEU A 166 -12.19 -4.51 -4.15
CA LEU A 166 -11.92 -5.92 -3.94
C LEU A 166 -11.03 -6.09 -2.70
N ASP A 167 -11.63 -6.25 -1.52
CA ASP A 167 -10.88 -6.64 -0.31
C ASP A 167 -10.78 -8.18 -0.25
N LEU A 168 -9.56 -8.68 -0.43
CA LEU A 168 -9.30 -10.12 -0.55
C LEU A 168 -9.43 -10.91 0.75
N LEU A 169 -9.49 -10.26 1.92
CA LEU A 169 -9.67 -10.97 3.20
C LEU A 169 -11.00 -11.74 3.25
N MET A 170 -12.08 -11.14 2.75
CA MET A 170 -13.40 -11.78 2.79
C MET A 170 -13.52 -12.96 1.83
N PRO A 171 -13.07 -12.87 0.57
CA PRO A 171 -12.91 -14.04 -0.30
C PRO A 171 -12.04 -15.13 0.31
N ALA A 172 -10.88 -14.77 0.87
CA ALA A 172 -9.96 -15.71 1.51
C ALA A 172 -10.65 -16.48 2.65
N ARG A 173 -11.37 -15.78 3.52
CA ARG A 173 -12.14 -16.39 4.60
C ARG A 173 -13.25 -17.31 4.10
N ARG A 174 -13.92 -16.97 3.01
CA ARG A 174 -14.98 -17.83 2.43
C ARG A 174 -14.43 -19.12 1.85
N LEU A 175 -13.25 -19.07 1.23
CA LEU A 175 -12.63 -20.22 0.59
C LEU A 175 -11.87 -21.12 1.58
N TYR A 176 -11.21 -20.51 2.56
CA TYR A 176 -10.20 -21.22 3.35
C TYR A 176 -10.52 -21.34 4.85
N ARG A 177 -11.54 -20.61 5.38
CA ARG A 177 -11.92 -20.75 6.79
C ARG A 177 -12.35 -22.19 7.10
N GLY A 178 -11.71 -22.79 8.10
CA GLY A 178 -11.90 -24.18 8.46
C GLY A 178 -11.10 -25.19 7.62
N ARG A 179 -10.36 -24.72 6.62
CA ARG A 179 -9.41 -25.53 5.84
C ARG A 179 -7.96 -25.18 6.17
N LEU A 180 -7.71 -23.93 6.52
CA LEU A 180 -6.42 -23.42 6.98
C LEU A 180 -6.54 -22.94 8.43
N GLU A 181 -5.44 -23.01 9.16
CA GLU A 181 -5.34 -22.50 10.54
C GLU A 181 -5.56 -20.98 10.62
N SER A 182 -5.09 -20.27 9.60
CA SER A 182 -5.21 -18.83 9.50
C SER A 182 -5.54 -18.38 8.07
N CYS A 183 -6.32 -17.29 7.96
CA CYS A 183 -6.56 -16.59 6.69
C CYS A 183 -5.76 -15.27 6.61
N SER A 184 -4.64 -15.15 7.32
CA SER A 184 -3.71 -14.04 7.10
C SER A 184 -3.03 -14.15 5.74
N LEU A 185 -2.60 -13.01 5.15
CA LEU A 185 -1.98 -12.99 3.83
C LEU A 185 -0.76 -13.92 3.78
N GLY A 186 0.19 -13.78 4.70
CA GLY A 186 1.39 -14.61 4.71
C GLY A 186 1.11 -16.10 4.94
N HIS A 187 0.01 -16.47 5.64
CA HIS A 187 -0.37 -17.88 5.79
C HIS A 187 -0.93 -18.44 4.47
N ILE A 188 -1.76 -17.66 3.75
CA ILE A 188 -2.29 -18.03 2.43
C ILE A 188 -1.16 -18.11 1.41
N GLU A 189 -0.25 -17.16 1.36
CA GLU A 189 0.93 -17.19 0.50
C GLU A 189 1.70 -18.49 0.67
N ARG A 190 1.97 -18.87 1.91
CA ARG A 190 2.72 -20.10 2.21
C ARG A 190 1.94 -21.37 1.88
N GLN A 191 0.69 -21.47 2.30
CA GLN A 191 -0.08 -22.73 2.24
C GLN A 191 -0.78 -22.96 0.90
N VAL A 192 -1.13 -21.88 0.18
CA VAL A 192 -1.89 -21.98 -1.08
C VAL A 192 -0.99 -21.74 -2.28
N PHE A 193 -0.09 -20.77 -2.17
CA PHE A 193 0.77 -20.38 -3.28
C PHE A 193 2.20 -20.88 -3.18
N ASN A 194 2.56 -21.55 -2.07
CA ASN A 194 3.92 -22.04 -1.79
C ASN A 194 4.97 -20.92 -1.88
N ILE A 195 4.57 -19.68 -1.52
CA ILE A 195 5.47 -18.54 -1.44
C ILE A 195 6.08 -18.54 -0.05
N ILE A 196 7.39 -18.71 0.01
CA ILE A 196 8.16 -18.62 1.23
C ILE A 196 8.80 -17.24 1.25
N ARG A 197 8.42 -16.42 2.22
CA ARG A 197 9.07 -15.12 2.44
C ARG A 197 10.49 -15.36 2.92
N GLU A 198 11.42 -14.51 2.52
CA GLU A 198 12.81 -14.59 2.97
C GLU A 198 12.89 -14.45 4.50
N GLN A 199 13.94 -15.03 5.09
CA GLN A 199 14.10 -15.03 6.56
C GLN A 199 14.28 -13.65 7.17
N ASP A 200 14.62 -12.66 6.35
CA ASP A 200 14.83 -11.26 6.76
C ASP A 200 13.54 -10.42 6.70
N ASP A 201 12.37 -11.04 6.44
CA ASP A 201 11.09 -10.32 6.44
C ASP A 201 10.76 -9.86 7.88
N VAL A 202 10.70 -8.56 8.08
CA VAL A 202 10.42 -7.96 9.39
C VAL A 202 8.97 -8.28 9.78
N PRO A 203 8.73 -8.86 10.98
CA PRO A 203 7.37 -9.05 11.46
C PRO A 203 6.60 -7.73 11.49
N GLY A 204 5.40 -7.70 10.86
CA GLY A 204 4.61 -6.47 10.72
C GLY A 204 4.30 -5.76 12.04
N GLU A 205 4.29 -6.50 13.17
CA GLU A 205 4.11 -5.95 14.51
C GLU A 205 5.30 -5.11 15.00
N LEU A 206 6.50 -5.31 14.42
CA LEU A 206 7.71 -4.55 14.75
C LEU A 206 7.89 -3.29 13.88
N ILE A 207 7.24 -3.24 12.72
CA ILE A 207 7.38 -2.14 11.76
C ILE A 207 7.08 -0.76 12.38
N PRO A 208 6.01 -0.59 13.19
CA PRO A 208 5.74 0.69 13.86
C PRO A 208 6.90 1.14 14.75
N GLN A 209 7.50 0.22 15.51
CA GLN A 209 8.61 0.55 16.41
C GLN A 209 9.87 0.91 15.62
N LEU A 210 10.16 0.17 14.55
CA LEU A 210 11.32 0.48 13.69
C LEU A 210 11.21 1.87 13.06
N TYR A 211 10.01 2.26 12.62
CA TYR A 211 9.81 3.61 12.11
C TYR A 211 10.01 4.70 13.20
N LEU A 212 9.53 4.47 14.42
CA LEU A 212 9.76 5.40 15.53
C LEU A 212 11.24 5.48 15.90
N ASP A 213 11.97 4.38 15.82
CA ASP A 213 13.41 4.34 16.04
C ASP A 213 14.15 5.09 14.92
N TYR A 214 13.75 4.88 13.65
CA TYR A 214 14.26 5.65 12.52
C TYR A 214 14.05 7.16 12.70
N LEU A 215 12.87 7.60 13.13
CA LEU A 215 12.62 9.03 13.38
C LEU A 215 13.54 9.61 14.47
N ARG A 216 13.95 8.79 15.43
CA ARG A 216 14.80 9.22 16.57
C ARG A 216 16.27 9.20 16.22
N THR A 217 16.75 8.21 15.47
CA THR A 217 18.16 7.97 15.21
C THR A 217 18.61 8.41 13.83
N GLY A 218 17.70 8.42 12.86
CA GLY A 218 17.99 8.66 11.45
C GLY A 218 18.49 7.41 10.70
N ASP A 219 18.52 6.24 11.37
CA ASP A 219 19.05 4.98 10.85
C ASP A 219 17.99 3.86 10.91
#